data_67da951f13624afffac7ed5bbb3a665a
#
_entry.id   67da951f13624afffac7ed5bbb3a665a
#
_cell.length_a   1.000
_cell.length_b   1.000
_cell.length_c   1.000
_cell.angle_alpha   90.00
_cell.angle_beta   90.00
_cell.angle_gamma   90.00
#
_symmetry.space_group_name_H-M   'P 1'
#
loop_
_entity.id
_entity.type
_entity.pdbx_description
1 polymer ?
#
loop_
_entity_poly.entity_id
_entity_poly.type
_entity_poly.pdbx_seq_one_letter_code
_entity_poly.pdbx_strand_id
1 'polypeptide(L)'
;MTNPIRVLHVLGGVGLGGAESRIMDLYRQMDRDEIQFDFLVHAAAVDQRKPEFYDEEIQALGGHIYVLPKFRVYNYFSYRRAVQDFFAAHREFRVVQGHMTSTAGIYLPIAKRAGVPVTVAHARNAGVVKGPKGLATKFFRRGLAKKADRCFACSTLAGEDVFGKAAMEAGEVKIIHNAIDVGRFTFDEKMRGEMRAQLGLSGYLVLGHVGRFEYQKNHPYLLDVFAAVCKERSDAALLLLGDGADRPAMEEKCKELGIADKVRFLGNRKDAERYYQAMDLFLLPSFFEGLPGVLVEAQAAGLKCIVSDTVTKEAQATDLVTYLSIEGAAEVWAQEILKQANYVRRDTAGELKAAGFDVSSQAEGYRRFYLG
;
A
#
# COMPACT_ATOMS: atom_id res chain seq x y z
N MET A 1 32.81 -15.51 -6.66
CA MET A 1 31.39 -15.20 -6.40
C MET A 1 30.98 -14.16 -7.43
N THR A 2 29.96 -14.40 -8.22
CA THR A 2 29.43 -13.40 -9.15
C THR A 2 28.74 -12.31 -8.33
N ASN A 3 28.98 -11.03 -8.66
CA ASN A 3 28.28 -9.93 -7.99
C ASN A 3 26.76 -10.09 -8.22
N PRO A 4 25.92 -9.81 -7.21
CA PRO A 4 24.47 -9.86 -7.38
C PRO A 4 24.03 -8.87 -8.45
N ILE A 5 23.00 -9.21 -9.20
CA ILE A 5 22.37 -8.25 -10.12
C ILE A 5 21.66 -7.16 -9.32
N ARG A 6 21.75 -5.92 -9.79
CA ARG A 6 21.12 -4.80 -9.11
C ARG A 6 19.85 -4.35 -9.82
N VAL A 7 18.77 -4.23 -9.03
CA VAL A 7 17.45 -3.77 -9.48
C VAL A 7 17.17 -2.42 -8.84
N LEU A 8 16.98 -1.39 -9.63
CA LEU A 8 16.67 -0.05 -9.15
C LEU A 8 15.16 0.16 -9.08
N HIS A 9 14.64 0.38 -7.88
CA HIS A 9 13.24 0.78 -7.63
C HIS A 9 13.13 2.31 -7.57
N VAL A 10 12.31 2.90 -8.44
CA VAL A 10 12.11 4.37 -8.48
C VAL A 10 10.81 4.72 -7.76
N LEU A 11 10.92 5.49 -6.66
CA LEU A 11 9.84 5.84 -5.73
C LEU A 11 9.82 7.33 -5.41
N GLY A 12 8.74 7.79 -4.80
CA GLY A 12 8.64 9.14 -4.23
C GLY A 12 9.50 9.33 -2.98
N GLY A 13 9.59 8.28 -2.16
CA GLY A 13 10.33 8.15 -0.93
C GLY A 13 10.30 6.71 -0.47
N VAL A 14 10.85 6.40 0.70
CA VAL A 14 10.83 5.07 1.35
C VAL A 14 10.22 5.15 2.76
N GLY A 15 9.18 5.98 2.88
CA GLY A 15 8.37 6.09 4.08
C GLY A 15 7.43 4.88 4.28
N LEU A 16 6.64 4.90 5.37
CA LEU A 16 5.62 3.87 5.61
C LEU A 16 4.41 4.10 4.70
N GLY A 17 4.47 3.55 3.51
CA GLY A 17 3.40 3.59 2.51
C GLY A 17 3.09 2.20 1.96
N GLY A 18 1.90 2.04 1.33
CA GLY A 18 1.47 0.73 0.82
C GLY A 18 2.36 0.17 -0.28
N ALA A 19 2.90 1.01 -1.18
CA ALA A 19 3.80 0.56 -2.24
C ALA A 19 5.18 0.20 -1.68
N GLU A 20 5.70 1.05 -0.80
CA GLU A 20 6.99 0.89 -0.14
C GLU A 20 7.03 -0.38 0.70
N SER A 21 6.01 -0.61 1.52
CA SER A 21 5.90 -1.83 2.34
C SER A 21 5.91 -3.09 1.47
N ARG A 22 5.17 -3.11 0.35
CA ARG A 22 5.13 -4.28 -0.57
C ARG A 22 6.48 -4.54 -1.24
N ILE A 23 7.25 -3.51 -1.57
CA ILE A 23 8.59 -3.67 -2.14
C ILE A 23 9.55 -4.20 -1.08
N MET A 24 9.44 -3.72 0.16
CA MET A 24 10.26 -4.23 1.27
C MET A 24 9.89 -5.66 1.64
N ASP A 25 8.61 -6.03 1.64
CA ASP A 25 8.19 -7.43 1.83
C ASP A 25 8.82 -8.34 0.77
N LEU A 26 8.83 -7.90 -0.50
CA LEU A 26 9.50 -8.63 -1.58
C LEU A 26 11.03 -8.68 -1.39
N TYR A 27 11.66 -7.56 -0.98
CA TYR A 27 13.11 -7.50 -0.78
C TYR A 27 13.60 -8.44 0.32
N ARG A 28 12.84 -8.58 1.40
CA ARG A 28 13.11 -9.55 2.48
C ARG A 28 13.13 -11.01 2.00
N GLN A 29 12.37 -11.32 0.95
CA GLN A 29 12.25 -12.65 0.34
C GLN A 29 13.32 -12.92 -0.74
N MET A 30 14.05 -11.90 -1.23
CA MET A 30 15.09 -12.10 -2.24
C MET A 30 16.35 -12.71 -1.64
N ASP A 31 16.97 -13.65 -2.40
CA ASP A 31 18.34 -14.04 -2.15
C ASP A 31 19.27 -12.88 -2.53
N ARG A 32 19.88 -12.27 -1.54
CA ARG A 32 20.68 -11.05 -1.72
C ARG A 32 22.07 -11.33 -2.32
N ASP A 33 22.51 -12.58 -2.37
CA ASP A 33 23.70 -12.98 -3.09
C ASP A 33 23.45 -13.08 -4.60
N GLU A 34 22.18 -13.21 -5.04
CA GLU A 34 21.78 -13.21 -6.45
C GLU A 34 21.21 -11.85 -6.90
N ILE A 35 20.37 -11.21 -6.06
CA ILE A 35 19.61 -10.00 -6.42
C ILE A 35 19.67 -9.00 -5.29
N GLN A 36 20.13 -7.80 -5.59
CA GLN A 36 20.12 -6.65 -4.70
C GLN A 36 19.16 -5.56 -5.18
N PHE A 37 18.38 -4.99 -4.26
CA PHE A 37 17.53 -3.85 -4.55
C PHE A 37 18.22 -2.54 -4.16
N ASP A 38 18.12 -1.57 -5.06
CA ASP A 38 18.47 -0.18 -4.80
C ASP A 38 17.27 0.72 -5.00
N PHE A 39 17.30 1.87 -4.37
CA PHE A 39 16.17 2.78 -4.33
C PHE A 39 16.55 4.16 -4.84
N LEU A 40 15.84 4.67 -5.84
CA LEU A 40 15.95 6.03 -6.33
C LEU A 40 14.74 6.81 -5.85
N VAL A 41 14.97 7.72 -4.91
CA VAL A 41 13.93 8.54 -4.27
C VAL A 41 14.03 10.01 -4.64
N HIS A 42 13.02 10.79 -4.31
CA HIS A 42 12.91 12.18 -4.71
C HIS A 42 12.74 13.10 -3.51
N ALA A 43 13.59 14.11 -3.37
CA ALA A 43 13.52 15.11 -2.31
C ALA A 43 13.41 16.54 -2.86
N ALA A 44 12.85 17.44 -2.08
CA ALA A 44 12.76 18.87 -2.44
C ALA A 44 14.15 19.51 -2.48
N ALA A 45 15.02 19.16 -1.52
CA ALA A 45 16.44 19.47 -1.48
C ALA A 45 17.20 18.15 -1.28
N VAL A 46 18.06 17.80 -2.23
CA VAL A 46 18.74 16.50 -2.30
C VAL A 46 19.67 16.29 -1.11
N ASP A 47 20.43 17.31 -0.77
CA ASP A 47 21.42 17.38 0.31
C ASP A 47 20.80 17.49 1.72
N GLN A 48 19.52 17.79 1.80
CA GLN A 48 18.76 17.95 3.07
C GLN A 48 17.70 16.86 3.26
N ARG A 49 17.78 15.75 2.50
CA ARG A 49 16.85 14.63 2.69
C ARG A 49 17.00 14.05 4.09
N LYS A 50 15.91 14.04 4.84
CA LYS A 50 15.87 13.37 6.14
C LYS A 50 15.67 11.87 5.95
N PRO A 51 16.24 11.03 6.85
CA PRO A 51 15.95 9.61 6.87
C PRO A 51 14.45 9.32 6.94
N GLU A 52 14.01 8.32 6.21
CA GLU A 52 12.62 7.86 6.19
C GLU A 52 12.52 6.45 6.81
N PHE A 53 11.33 5.95 6.92
CA PHE A 53 11.00 4.74 7.71
C PHE A 53 11.85 3.49 7.35
N TYR A 54 12.14 3.26 6.07
CA TYR A 54 12.87 2.08 5.61
C TYR A 54 14.36 2.31 5.33
N ASP A 55 14.91 3.50 5.57
CA ASP A 55 16.31 3.81 5.25
C ASP A 55 17.30 2.83 5.91
N GLU A 56 17.17 2.65 7.22
CA GLU A 56 18.06 1.76 8.00
C GLU A 56 17.94 0.31 7.54
N GLU A 57 16.73 -0.16 7.29
CA GLU A 57 16.49 -1.53 6.85
C GLU A 57 17.05 -1.79 5.45
N ILE A 58 16.84 -0.85 4.51
CA ILE A 58 17.39 -0.96 3.15
C ILE A 58 18.92 -1.10 3.21
N GLN A 59 19.59 -0.28 4.01
CA GLN A 59 21.04 -0.32 4.18
C GLN A 59 21.49 -1.63 4.85
N ALA A 60 20.80 -2.09 5.89
CA ALA A 60 21.09 -3.34 6.57
C ALA A 60 20.95 -4.56 5.65
N LEU A 61 20.05 -4.51 4.66
CA LEU A 61 19.88 -5.52 3.62
C LEU A 61 20.89 -5.41 2.47
N GLY A 62 21.78 -4.39 2.47
CA GLY A 62 22.82 -4.17 1.45
C GLY A 62 22.37 -3.31 0.25
N GLY A 63 21.19 -2.71 0.33
CA GLY A 63 20.67 -1.78 -0.68
C GLY A 63 21.20 -0.37 -0.53
N HIS A 64 21.24 0.39 -1.63
CA HIS A 64 21.62 1.80 -1.65
C HIS A 64 20.39 2.68 -1.90
N ILE A 65 20.44 3.89 -1.35
CA ILE A 65 19.41 4.90 -1.57
C ILE A 65 20.04 6.10 -2.29
N TYR A 66 19.57 6.34 -3.50
CA TYR A 66 19.95 7.50 -4.32
C TYR A 66 18.85 8.54 -4.28
N VAL A 67 19.22 9.80 -4.38
CA VAL A 67 18.27 10.92 -4.25
C VAL A 67 18.33 11.79 -5.49
N LEU A 68 17.18 12.03 -6.12
CA LEU A 68 17.02 13.02 -7.17
C LEU A 68 16.15 14.20 -6.70
N PRO A 69 16.26 15.37 -7.34
CA PRO A 69 15.35 16.47 -7.08
C PRO A 69 13.91 16.08 -7.43
N LYS A 70 12.95 16.52 -6.60
CA LYS A 70 11.54 16.29 -6.85
C LYS A 70 11.09 16.95 -8.14
N PHE A 71 10.47 16.18 -9.03
CA PHE A 71 9.93 16.71 -10.28
C PHE A 71 8.81 17.73 -10.02
N ARG A 72 8.94 18.85 -10.70
CA ARG A 72 7.90 19.89 -10.83
C ARG A 72 7.89 20.33 -12.28
N VAL A 73 6.72 20.64 -12.84
CA VAL A 73 6.61 20.94 -14.29
C VAL A 73 7.59 22.00 -14.73
N TYR A 74 7.82 23.03 -13.92
CA TYR A 74 8.75 24.12 -14.24
C TYR A 74 10.23 23.71 -14.21
N ASN A 75 10.63 22.61 -13.57
CA ASN A 75 12.00 22.13 -13.53
C ASN A 75 12.26 20.96 -14.50
N TYR A 76 11.43 20.79 -15.53
CA TYR A 76 11.52 19.67 -16.47
C TYR A 76 12.94 19.43 -17.02
N PHE A 77 13.60 20.49 -17.50
CA PHE A 77 14.93 20.36 -18.12
C PHE A 77 16.01 19.99 -17.11
N SER A 78 16.03 20.61 -15.94
CA SER A 78 17.00 20.29 -14.87
C SER A 78 16.76 18.90 -14.29
N TYR A 79 15.51 18.52 -14.09
CA TYR A 79 15.16 17.15 -13.66
C TYR A 79 15.62 16.11 -14.69
N ARG A 80 15.34 16.34 -15.97
CA ARG A 80 15.78 15.46 -17.05
C ARG A 80 17.28 15.30 -17.08
N ARG A 81 18.03 16.39 -16.89
CA ARG A 81 19.50 16.38 -16.84
C ARG A 81 19.98 15.58 -15.63
N ALA A 82 19.43 15.81 -14.44
CA ALA A 82 19.77 15.04 -13.24
C ALA A 82 19.57 13.53 -13.42
N VAL A 83 18.47 13.12 -14.09
CA VAL A 83 18.22 11.72 -14.43
C VAL A 83 19.27 11.19 -15.44
N GLN A 84 19.67 12.00 -16.43
CA GLN A 84 20.71 11.62 -17.41
C GLN A 84 22.06 11.44 -16.72
N ASP A 85 22.45 12.39 -15.87
CA ASP A 85 23.71 12.36 -15.12
C ASP A 85 23.76 11.14 -14.18
N PHE A 86 22.63 10.85 -13.51
CA PHE A 86 22.50 9.66 -12.67
C PHE A 86 22.75 8.36 -13.44
N PHE A 87 22.04 8.11 -14.55
CA PHE A 87 22.25 6.90 -15.34
C PHE A 87 23.56 6.89 -16.15
N ALA A 88 24.23 8.04 -16.33
CA ALA A 88 25.58 8.08 -16.85
C ALA A 88 26.61 7.58 -15.83
N ALA A 89 26.40 7.91 -14.55
CA ALA A 89 27.26 7.51 -13.44
C ALA A 89 27.00 6.08 -12.95
N HIS A 90 25.77 5.58 -13.10
CA HIS A 90 25.32 4.29 -12.57
C HIS A 90 24.92 3.34 -13.71
N ARG A 91 25.82 2.43 -14.07
CA ARG A 91 25.68 1.46 -15.16
C ARG A 91 25.39 0.04 -14.69
N GLU A 92 25.39 -0.17 -13.38
CA GLU A 92 25.27 -1.47 -12.73
C GLU A 92 23.85 -2.06 -12.74
N PHE A 93 22.82 -1.26 -13.06
CA PHE A 93 21.44 -1.71 -12.98
C PHE A 93 21.05 -2.56 -14.19
N ARG A 94 20.67 -3.81 -13.91
CA ARG A 94 20.06 -4.72 -14.90
C ARG A 94 18.60 -4.37 -15.18
N VAL A 95 17.86 -3.99 -14.13
CA VAL A 95 16.44 -3.64 -14.21
C VAL A 95 16.20 -2.30 -13.53
N VAL A 96 15.43 -1.44 -14.17
CA VAL A 96 14.88 -0.21 -13.55
C VAL A 96 13.36 -0.36 -13.47
N GLN A 97 12.84 -0.53 -12.26
CA GLN A 97 11.40 -0.68 -12.01
C GLN A 97 10.82 0.60 -11.41
N GLY A 98 10.06 1.31 -12.22
CA GLY A 98 9.47 2.60 -11.87
C GLY A 98 8.08 2.46 -11.28
N HIS A 99 7.92 2.87 -10.02
CA HIS A 99 6.63 2.92 -9.31
C HIS A 99 6.01 4.32 -9.34
N MET A 100 6.80 5.36 -9.63
CA MET A 100 6.31 6.72 -9.87
C MET A 100 5.84 6.90 -11.32
N THR A 101 4.66 6.39 -11.65
CA THR A 101 4.13 6.44 -13.03
C THR A 101 3.90 7.87 -13.54
N SER A 102 3.77 8.87 -12.65
CA SER A 102 3.63 10.28 -13.02
C SER A 102 4.84 10.86 -13.77
N THR A 103 6.04 10.31 -13.54
CA THR A 103 7.30 10.75 -14.15
C THR A 103 8.02 9.63 -14.91
N ALA A 104 7.45 8.43 -14.92
CA ALA A 104 8.03 7.26 -15.60
C ALA A 104 8.26 7.51 -17.10
N GLY A 105 7.38 8.29 -17.74
CA GLY A 105 7.55 8.70 -19.14
C GLY A 105 8.78 9.58 -19.41
N ILE A 106 9.45 10.08 -18.36
CA ILE A 106 10.70 10.85 -18.44
C ILE A 106 11.90 9.93 -18.15
N TYR A 107 11.93 9.27 -16.98
CA TYR A 107 13.13 8.57 -16.54
C TYR A 107 13.33 7.18 -17.18
N LEU A 108 12.26 6.41 -17.50
CA LEU A 108 12.43 5.09 -18.13
C LEU A 108 13.06 5.18 -19.54
N PRO A 109 12.61 6.09 -20.45
CA PRO A 109 13.30 6.26 -21.73
C PRO A 109 14.77 6.73 -21.62
N ILE A 110 15.11 7.46 -20.56
CA ILE A 110 16.50 7.88 -20.29
C ILE A 110 17.32 6.68 -19.83
N ALA A 111 16.80 5.90 -18.86
CA ALA A 111 17.43 4.66 -18.40
C ALA A 111 17.71 3.70 -19.56
N LYS A 112 16.72 3.49 -20.44
CA LYS A 112 16.86 2.63 -21.64
C LYS A 112 17.96 3.12 -22.58
N ARG A 113 17.99 4.44 -22.88
CA ARG A 113 19.05 5.03 -23.71
C ARG A 113 20.44 4.97 -23.05
N ALA A 114 20.48 4.94 -21.73
CA ALA A 114 21.72 4.77 -20.97
C ALA A 114 22.23 3.32 -20.94
N GLY A 115 21.49 2.37 -21.54
CA GLY A 115 21.90 0.97 -21.67
C GLY A 115 21.32 0.04 -20.60
N VAL A 116 20.34 0.48 -19.79
CA VAL A 116 19.64 -0.42 -18.86
C VAL A 116 18.90 -1.50 -19.67
N PRO A 117 19.19 -2.79 -19.43
CA PRO A 117 18.63 -3.88 -20.22
C PRO A 117 17.12 -4.00 -20.18
N VAL A 118 16.51 -3.79 -18.99
CA VAL A 118 15.06 -3.93 -18.80
C VAL A 118 14.49 -2.75 -18.01
N THR A 119 13.51 -2.08 -18.60
CA THR A 119 12.75 -1.01 -17.94
C THR A 119 11.32 -1.46 -17.69
N VAL A 120 10.82 -1.22 -16.47
CA VAL A 120 9.48 -1.63 -16.03
C VAL A 120 8.70 -0.41 -15.55
N ALA A 121 7.50 -0.20 -16.07
CA ALA A 121 6.52 0.72 -15.48
C ALA A 121 5.54 -0.08 -14.62
N HIS A 122 5.44 0.23 -13.32
CA HIS A 122 4.58 -0.49 -12.40
C HIS A 122 3.54 0.42 -11.77
N ALA A 123 2.28 0.28 -12.15
CA ALA A 123 1.15 0.99 -11.58
C ALA A 123 0.73 0.37 -10.24
N ARG A 124 1.02 1.07 -9.13
CA ARG A 124 0.71 0.62 -7.76
C ARG A 124 -0.59 1.22 -7.20
N ASN A 125 -1.13 2.27 -7.83
CA ASN A 125 -2.36 2.94 -7.45
C ASN A 125 -3.16 3.34 -8.68
N ALA A 126 -4.48 3.37 -8.55
CA ALA A 126 -5.39 4.00 -9.50
C ALA A 126 -5.70 5.46 -9.09
N GLY A 127 -6.16 6.24 -10.04
CA GLY A 127 -6.59 7.60 -9.84
C GLY A 127 -5.50 8.65 -10.01
N VAL A 128 -5.94 9.84 -10.34
CA VAL A 128 -5.09 11.03 -10.49
C VAL A 128 -5.75 12.18 -9.74
N VAL A 129 -4.97 12.90 -8.95
CA VAL A 129 -5.44 14.12 -8.27
C VAL A 129 -6.05 15.08 -9.29
N LYS A 130 -7.21 15.64 -8.99
CA LYS A 130 -7.87 16.63 -9.85
C LYS A 130 -7.04 17.92 -9.97
N GLY A 131 -7.20 18.65 -11.07
CA GLY A 131 -6.55 19.94 -11.29
C GLY A 131 -5.29 19.89 -12.18
N PRO A 132 -4.51 20.99 -12.26
CA PRO A 132 -3.36 21.12 -13.17
C PRO A 132 -2.30 20.04 -13.00
N LYS A 133 -2.08 19.59 -11.76
CA LYS A 133 -1.15 18.52 -11.41
C LYS A 133 -1.58 17.17 -12.01
N GLY A 134 -2.89 16.91 -12.02
CA GLY A 134 -3.47 15.72 -12.64
C GLY A 134 -3.34 15.73 -14.15
N LEU A 135 -3.59 16.89 -14.79
CA LEU A 135 -3.40 17.04 -16.23
C LEU A 135 -1.95 16.80 -16.64
N ALA A 136 -0.98 17.34 -15.90
CA ALA A 136 0.44 17.09 -16.13
C ALA A 136 0.78 15.59 -15.97
N THR A 137 0.25 14.93 -14.94
CA THR A 137 0.43 13.48 -14.74
C THR A 137 -0.10 12.68 -15.92
N LYS A 138 -1.32 12.97 -16.40
CA LYS A 138 -1.91 12.32 -17.59
C LYS A 138 -1.05 12.54 -18.83
N PHE A 139 -0.54 13.74 -19.01
CA PHE A 139 0.35 14.06 -20.15
C PHE A 139 1.63 13.21 -20.12
N PHE A 140 2.33 13.12 -18.98
CA PHE A 140 3.56 12.32 -18.86
C PHE A 140 3.33 10.82 -18.90
N ARG A 141 2.14 10.33 -18.49
CA ARG A 141 1.72 8.93 -18.63
C ARG A 141 1.38 8.54 -20.07
N ARG A 142 1.09 9.51 -20.95
CA ARG A 142 0.65 9.23 -22.32
C ARG A 142 1.66 8.34 -23.06
N GLY A 143 1.18 7.19 -23.52
CA GLY A 143 1.99 6.20 -24.23
C GLY A 143 3.05 5.52 -23.34
N LEU A 144 2.84 5.47 -22.01
CA LEU A 144 3.79 4.86 -21.09
C LEU A 144 4.00 3.37 -21.38
N ALA A 145 2.97 2.65 -21.82
CA ALA A 145 3.07 1.25 -22.22
C ALA A 145 4.13 1.03 -23.31
N LYS A 146 4.29 1.99 -24.23
CA LYS A 146 5.29 1.94 -25.32
C LYS A 146 6.68 2.45 -24.92
N LYS A 147 6.81 3.07 -23.74
CA LYS A 147 8.06 3.68 -23.24
C LYS A 147 8.84 2.77 -22.30
N ALA A 148 8.20 1.76 -21.75
CA ALA A 148 8.81 0.73 -20.91
C ALA A 148 8.88 -0.61 -21.67
N ASP A 149 9.80 -1.48 -21.30
CA ASP A 149 9.90 -2.83 -21.88
C ASP A 149 8.86 -3.77 -21.31
N ARG A 150 8.42 -3.52 -20.08
CA ARG A 150 7.35 -4.29 -19.41
C ARG A 150 6.44 -3.34 -18.61
N CYS A 151 5.16 -3.68 -18.58
CA CYS A 151 4.15 -2.96 -17.83
C CYS A 151 3.50 -3.87 -16.81
N PHE A 152 3.50 -3.45 -15.53
CA PHE A 152 2.85 -4.15 -14.43
C PHE A 152 1.81 -3.25 -13.79
N ALA A 153 0.73 -3.84 -13.30
CA ALA A 153 -0.30 -3.14 -12.52
C ALA A 153 -0.75 -3.98 -11.33
N CYS A 154 -1.05 -3.36 -10.21
CA CYS A 154 -1.52 -4.07 -9.02
C CYS A 154 -2.98 -4.52 -9.12
N SER A 155 -3.76 -3.93 -10.02
CA SER A 155 -5.16 -4.23 -10.28
C SER A 155 -5.53 -3.82 -11.70
N THR A 156 -6.66 -4.33 -12.21
CA THR A 156 -7.22 -3.93 -13.52
C THR A 156 -7.46 -2.42 -13.56
N LEU A 157 -8.06 -1.87 -12.50
CA LEU A 157 -8.33 -0.44 -12.40
C LEU A 157 -7.04 0.40 -12.48
N ALA A 158 -5.96 -0.01 -11.79
CA ALA A 158 -4.67 0.69 -11.85
C ALA A 158 -4.04 0.58 -13.24
N GLY A 159 -4.18 -0.57 -13.91
CA GLY A 159 -3.71 -0.78 -15.27
C GLY A 159 -4.44 0.12 -16.27
N GLU A 160 -5.76 0.15 -16.24
CA GLU A 160 -6.58 1.01 -17.11
C GLU A 160 -6.28 2.50 -16.92
N ASP A 161 -6.16 2.96 -15.66
CA ASP A 161 -5.89 4.37 -15.35
C ASP A 161 -4.51 4.83 -15.85
N VAL A 162 -3.50 3.97 -15.75
CA VAL A 162 -2.11 4.33 -16.06
C VAL A 162 -1.74 4.05 -17.52
N PHE A 163 -2.15 2.92 -18.06
CA PHE A 163 -1.73 2.45 -19.38
C PHE A 163 -2.85 2.55 -20.43
N GLY A 164 -4.11 2.66 -19.99
CA GLY A 164 -5.30 2.73 -20.84
C GLY A 164 -5.89 1.34 -21.14
N LYS A 165 -7.20 1.31 -21.41
CA LYS A 165 -7.95 0.07 -21.70
C LYS A 165 -7.37 -0.72 -22.86
N ALA A 166 -6.98 -0.04 -23.94
CA ALA A 166 -6.42 -0.69 -25.12
C ALA A 166 -5.14 -1.51 -24.81
N ALA A 167 -4.25 -1.01 -23.94
CA ALA A 167 -3.04 -1.74 -23.53
C ALA A 167 -3.39 -2.94 -22.64
N MET A 168 -4.42 -2.81 -21.80
CA MET A 168 -4.93 -3.93 -20.99
C MET A 168 -5.55 -5.03 -21.85
N GLU A 169 -6.42 -4.68 -22.80
CA GLU A 169 -7.08 -5.61 -23.74
C GLU A 169 -6.08 -6.30 -24.67
N ALA A 170 -5.01 -5.60 -25.05
CA ALA A 170 -3.92 -6.15 -25.86
C ALA A 170 -2.98 -7.09 -25.07
N GLY A 171 -3.17 -7.25 -23.75
CA GLY A 171 -2.30 -8.07 -22.90
C GLY A 171 -0.89 -7.50 -22.69
N GLU A 172 -0.68 -6.22 -22.98
CA GLU A 172 0.62 -5.53 -22.78
C GLU A 172 0.94 -5.27 -21.30
N VAL A 173 -0.05 -5.38 -20.41
CA VAL A 173 0.07 -5.11 -18.97
C VAL A 173 -0.19 -6.37 -18.17
N LYS A 174 0.81 -6.80 -17.41
CA LYS A 174 0.67 -7.94 -16.50
C LYS A 174 0.14 -7.49 -15.15
N ILE A 175 -0.94 -8.12 -14.68
CA ILE A 175 -1.43 -7.89 -13.32
C ILE A 175 -0.53 -8.65 -12.34
N ILE A 176 -0.01 -7.92 -11.34
CA ILE A 176 0.77 -8.45 -10.22
C ILE A 176 0.25 -7.76 -8.97
N HIS A 177 -0.59 -8.47 -8.21
CA HIS A 177 -1.21 -7.92 -7.00
C HIS A 177 -0.18 -7.44 -5.98
N ASN A 178 -0.59 -6.52 -5.13
CA ASN A 178 0.20 -6.07 -3.99
C ASN A 178 0.18 -7.17 -2.91
N ALA A 179 1.08 -8.14 -3.02
CA ALA A 179 1.19 -9.26 -2.09
C ALA A 179 1.80 -8.83 -0.74
N ILE A 180 1.47 -9.59 0.29
CA ILE A 180 1.94 -9.42 1.67
C ILE A 180 2.70 -10.67 2.13
N ASP A 181 3.42 -10.57 3.23
CA ASP A 181 3.87 -11.75 3.98
C ASP A 181 2.66 -12.31 4.75
N VAL A 182 1.95 -13.27 4.13
CA VAL A 182 0.74 -13.87 4.70
C VAL A 182 1.02 -14.50 6.07
N GLY A 183 2.18 -15.17 6.22
CA GLY A 183 2.55 -15.83 7.48
C GLY A 183 2.66 -14.84 8.65
N ARG A 184 3.14 -13.62 8.38
CA ARG A 184 3.26 -12.56 9.37
C ARG A 184 1.90 -12.10 9.93
N PHE A 185 0.84 -12.17 9.12
CA PHE A 185 -0.51 -11.71 9.50
C PHE A 185 -1.42 -12.85 9.96
N THR A 186 -1.05 -14.12 9.74
CA THR A 186 -1.87 -15.27 10.13
C THR A 186 -2.32 -15.18 11.59
N PHE A 187 -3.59 -15.55 11.83
CA PHE A 187 -4.20 -15.44 13.16
C PHE A 187 -3.44 -16.24 14.22
N ASP A 188 -3.15 -15.60 15.33
CA ASP A 188 -2.49 -16.14 16.51
C ASP A 188 -3.28 -15.78 17.77
N GLU A 189 -3.96 -16.78 18.38
CA GLU A 189 -4.78 -16.61 19.58
C GLU A 189 -3.97 -16.14 20.79
N LYS A 190 -2.73 -16.59 20.92
CA LYS A 190 -1.84 -16.17 22.02
C LYS A 190 -1.50 -14.69 21.89
N MET A 191 -1.06 -14.27 20.70
CA MET A 191 -0.79 -12.86 20.42
C MET A 191 -2.02 -11.98 20.58
N ARG A 192 -3.21 -12.49 20.19
CA ARG A 192 -4.47 -11.80 20.44
C ARG A 192 -4.69 -11.54 21.93
N GLY A 193 -4.54 -12.56 22.77
CA GLY A 193 -4.68 -12.43 24.23
C GLY A 193 -3.69 -11.42 24.82
N GLU A 194 -2.43 -11.50 24.44
CA GLU A 194 -1.37 -10.59 24.87
C GLU A 194 -1.67 -9.12 24.48
N MET A 195 -2.02 -8.89 23.20
CA MET A 195 -2.32 -7.54 22.72
C MET A 195 -3.55 -6.94 23.36
N ARG A 196 -4.62 -7.73 23.56
CA ARG A 196 -5.83 -7.26 24.24
C ARG A 196 -5.57 -6.92 25.71
N ALA A 197 -4.76 -7.72 26.41
CA ALA A 197 -4.36 -7.41 27.78
C ALA A 197 -3.51 -6.12 27.83
N GLN A 198 -2.52 -5.98 26.93
CA GLN A 198 -1.70 -4.77 26.83
C GLN A 198 -2.51 -3.50 26.56
N LEU A 199 -3.55 -3.58 25.75
CA LEU A 199 -4.42 -2.46 25.38
C LEU A 199 -5.56 -2.22 26.39
N GLY A 200 -5.77 -3.12 27.37
CA GLY A 200 -6.88 -3.06 28.31
C GLY A 200 -8.24 -3.34 27.63
N LEU A 201 -8.26 -4.20 26.61
CA LEU A 201 -9.42 -4.48 25.77
C LEU A 201 -9.94 -5.94 25.90
N SER A 202 -9.56 -6.64 26.96
CA SER A 202 -10.12 -7.97 27.27
C SER A 202 -11.63 -7.85 27.48
N GLY A 203 -12.41 -8.67 26.75
CA GLY A 203 -13.87 -8.66 26.82
C GLY A 203 -14.57 -7.60 25.95
N TYR A 204 -13.83 -6.68 25.32
CA TYR A 204 -14.41 -5.68 24.42
C TYR A 204 -14.69 -6.24 23.03
N LEU A 205 -15.70 -5.68 22.34
CA LEU A 205 -15.81 -5.75 20.89
C LEU A 205 -14.82 -4.74 20.28
N VAL A 206 -13.77 -5.23 19.64
CA VAL A 206 -12.69 -4.40 19.10
C VAL A 206 -12.83 -4.26 17.59
N LEU A 207 -13.18 -3.07 17.13
CA LEU A 207 -13.18 -2.70 15.73
C LEU A 207 -11.83 -2.09 15.34
N GLY A 208 -11.40 -2.28 14.11
CA GLY A 208 -10.12 -1.75 13.65
C GLY A 208 -10.16 -1.12 12.28
N HIS A 209 -9.31 -0.11 12.08
CA HIS A 209 -9.02 0.50 10.80
C HIS A 209 -7.53 0.82 10.70
N VAL A 210 -6.98 0.62 9.51
CA VAL A 210 -5.58 0.95 9.20
C VAL A 210 -5.56 1.83 7.95
N GLY A 211 -5.06 3.06 8.10
CA GLY A 211 -5.00 4.00 6.99
C GLY A 211 -4.54 5.39 7.38
N ARG A 212 -4.06 6.16 6.39
CA ARG A 212 -3.68 7.57 6.60
C ARG A 212 -4.92 8.41 6.87
N PHE A 213 -4.82 9.34 7.81
CA PHE A 213 -5.89 10.32 8.08
C PHE A 213 -5.94 11.36 6.95
N GLU A 214 -6.57 10.96 5.85
CA GLU A 214 -6.78 11.74 4.64
C GLU A 214 -8.19 11.48 4.09
N TYR A 215 -8.71 12.41 3.30
CA TYR A 215 -10.04 12.34 2.67
C TYR A 215 -10.40 10.95 2.12
N GLN A 216 -9.47 10.29 1.43
CA GLN A 216 -9.69 8.99 0.80
C GLN A 216 -10.24 7.93 1.76
N LYS A 217 -9.77 7.90 3.01
CA LYS A 217 -10.09 6.86 4.01
C LYS A 217 -11.42 7.08 4.74
N ASN A 218 -12.03 8.26 4.61
CA ASN A 218 -13.35 8.59 5.14
C ASN A 218 -13.50 8.31 6.64
N HIS A 219 -12.53 8.75 7.43
CA HIS A 219 -12.58 8.62 8.88
C HIS A 219 -13.81 9.28 9.52
N PRO A 220 -14.35 10.42 9.01
CA PRO A 220 -15.56 11.01 9.57
C PRO A 220 -16.73 10.01 9.60
N TYR A 221 -16.99 9.30 8.50
CA TYR A 221 -18.04 8.29 8.43
C TYR A 221 -17.75 7.07 9.33
N LEU A 222 -16.47 6.64 9.41
CA LEU A 222 -16.05 5.59 10.32
C LEU A 222 -16.41 5.89 11.78
N LEU A 223 -16.19 7.15 12.22
CA LEU A 223 -16.52 7.59 13.57
C LEU A 223 -18.04 7.65 13.81
N ASP A 224 -18.82 8.06 12.80
CA ASP A 224 -20.30 8.03 12.89
C ASP A 224 -20.81 6.59 13.04
N VAL A 225 -20.26 5.65 12.25
CA VAL A 225 -20.55 4.21 12.37
C VAL A 225 -20.19 3.68 13.76
N PHE A 226 -19.00 4.02 14.27
CA PHE A 226 -18.58 3.58 15.59
C PHE A 226 -19.45 4.17 16.71
N ALA A 227 -19.85 5.42 16.60
CA ALA A 227 -20.79 6.04 17.54
C ALA A 227 -22.15 5.33 17.55
N ALA A 228 -22.64 4.90 16.37
CA ALA A 228 -23.85 4.09 16.27
C ALA A 228 -23.69 2.71 16.96
N VAL A 229 -22.54 2.04 16.79
CA VAL A 229 -22.23 0.80 17.52
C VAL A 229 -22.21 1.03 19.03
N CYS A 230 -21.64 2.13 19.52
CA CYS A 230 -21.56 2.44 20.94
C CYS A 230 -22.91 2.68 21.62
N LYS A 231 -23.96 3.04 20.86
CA LYS A 231 -25.34 3.16 21.39
C LYS A 231 -25.92 1.80 21.78
N GLU A 232 -25.53 0.75 21.04
CA GLU A 232 -26.02 -0.62 21.23
C GLU A 232 -25.09 -1.46 22.12
N ARG A 233 -23.78 -1.14 22.14
CA ARG A 233 -22.73 -1.85 22.88
C ARG A 233 -21.78 -0.91 23.60
N SER A 234 -21.91 -0.85 24.92
CA SER A 234 -21.06 -0.03 25.77
C SER A 234 -19.61 -0.56 25.86
N ASP A 235 -19.40 -1.85 25.63
CA ASP A 235 -18.13 -2.59 25.65
C ASP A 235 -17.46 -2.64 24.25
N ALA A 236 -17.66 -1.63 23.40
CA ALA A 236 -16.99 -1.50 22.11
C ALA A 236 -15.77 -0.57 22.20
N ALA A 237 -14.73 -0.88 21.42
CA ALA A 237 -13.54 -0.04 21.24
C ALA A 237 -13.14 0.03 19.76
N LEU A 238 -12.55 1.16 19.34
CA LEU A 238 -12.05 1.36 17.99
C LEU A 238 -10.55 1.61 18.00
N LEU A 239 -9.80 0.81 17.25
CA LEU A 239 -8.36 0.97 17.03
C LEU A 239 -8.11 1.64 15.67
N LEU A 240 -7.44 2.78 15.67
CA LEU A 240 -7.06 3.54 14.48
C LEU A 240 -5.54 3.58 14.34
N LEU A 241 -5.03 2.83 13.35
CA LEU A 241 -3.60 2.82 13.01
C LEU A 241 -3.35 3.71 11.78
N GLY A 242 -2.36 4.58 11.91
CA GLY A 242 -1.97 5.55 10.89
C GLY A 242 -1.89 6.95 11.43
N ASP A 243 -1.47 7.88 10.58
CA ASP A 243 -1.37 9.30 10.87
C ASP A 243 -1.71 10.12 9.62
N GLY A 244 -1.91 11.42 9.78
CA GLY A 244 -2.21 12.30 8.65
C GLY A 244 -2.79 13.64 9.08
N ALA A 245 -2.98 14.52 8.10
CA ALA A 245 -3.38 15.90 8.33
C ALA A 245 -4.77 16.02 8.99
N ASP A 246 -5.67 15.08 8.75
CA ASP A 246 -7.05 15.13 9.25
C ASP A 246 -7.19 14.57 10.68
N ARG A 247 -6.12 14.02 11.28
CA ARG A 247 -6.17 13.39 12.61
C ARG A 247 -6.68 14.34 13.70
N PRO A 248 -6.23 15.60 13.83
CA PRO A 248 -6.72 16.50 14.89
C PRO A 248 -8.24 16.76 14.81
N ALA A 249 -8.77 16.87 13.56
CA ALA A 249 -10.20 17.02 13.35
C ALA A 249 -10.99 15.75 13.75
N MET A 250 -10.41 14.56 13.59
CA MET A 250 -11.03 13.30 14.00
C MET A 250 -11.02 13.13 15.52
N GLU A 251 -9.96 13.56 16.21
CA GLU A 251 -9.90 13.59 17.67
C GLU A 251 -10.98 14.52 18.26
N GLU A 252 -11.21 15.68 17.63
CA GLU A 252 -12.29 16.58 18.04
C GLU A 252 -13.68 15.99 17.79
N LYS A 253 -13.89 15.40 16.60
CA LYS A 253 -15.16 14.69 16.29
C LYS A 253 -15.48 13.57 17.29
N CYS A 254 -14.46 12.86 17.80
CA CYS A 254 -14.69 11.84 18.84
C CYS A 254 -15.26 12.45 20.15
N LYS A 255 -14.83 13.66 20.52
CA LYS A 255 -15.37 14.37 21.69
C LYS A 255 -16.80 14.81 21.45
N GLU A 256 -17.09 15.38 20.27
CA GLU A 256 -18.44 15.80 19.87
C GLU A 256 -19.44 14.62 19.89
N LEU A 257 -18.98 13.44 19.47
CA LEU A 257 -19.78 12.20 19.46
C LEU A 257 -19.83 11.49 20.82
N GLY A 258 -19.07 11.93 21.83
CA GLY A 258 -19.02 11.29 23.15
C GLY A 258 -18.38 9.90 23.17
N ILE A 259 -17.42 9.63 22.24
CA ILE A 259 -16.76 8.33 22.10
C ILE A 259 -15.23 8.41 22.31
N ALA A 260 -14.70 9.55 22.76
CA ALA A 260 -13.25 9.78 22.82
C ALA A 260 -12.50 8.78 23.73
N ASP A 261 -13.12 8.30 24.79
CA ASP A 261 -12.58 7.30 25.72
C ASP A 261 -12.51 5.87 25.11
N LYS A 262 -13.27 5.61 24.05
CA LYS A 262 -13.39 4.30 23.37
C LYS A 262 -12.56 4.20 22.10
N VAL A 263 -12.01 5.32 21.60
CA VAL A 263 -11.17 5.35 20.39
C VAL A 263 -9.68 5.44 20.76
N ARG A 264 -8.85 4.60 20.16
CA ARG A 264 -7.39 4.58 20.35
C ARG A 264 -6.70 5.02 19.07
N PHE A 265 -6.15 6.21 19.05
CA PHE A 265 -5.28 6.73 17.98
C PHE A 265 -3.85 6.24 18.19
N LEU A 266 -3.43 5.21 17.45
CA LEU A 266 -2.20 4.48 17.69
C LEU A 266 -1.00 5.01 16.87
N GLY A 267 -1.24 5.92 15.92
CA GLY A 267 -0.21 6.44 15.03
C GLY A 267 0.31 5.39 14.04
N ASN A 268 1.44 5.69 13.40
CA ASN A 268 2.11 4.76 12.49
C ASN A 268 2.79 3.65 13.29
N ARG A 269 2.54 2.37 12.94
CA ARG A 269 3.06 1.21 13.65
C ARG A 269 3.87 0.30 12.72
N LYS A 270 5.05 -0.13 13.18
CA LYS A 270 5.90 -1.13 12.50
C LYS A 270 5.36 -2.55 12.66
N ASP A 271 4.65 -2.78 13.73
CA ASP A 271 4.10 -4.04 14.22
C ASP A 271 2.57 -4.10 14.03
N ALA A 272 2.08 -3.58 12.89
CA ALA A 272 0.64 -3.51 12.61
C ALA A 272 -0.04 -4.90 12.67
N GLU A 273 0.67 -5.97 12.28
CA GLU A 273 0.20 -7.36 12.34
C GLU A 273 -0.27 -7.76 13.74
N ARG A 274 0.35 -7.25 14.79
CA ARG A 274 -0.06 -7.51 16.18
C ARG A 274 -1.41 -6.88 16.52
N TYR A 275 -1.68 -5.70 15.97
CA TYR A 275 -2.95 -4.99 16.19
C TYR A 275 -4.12 -5.64 15.45
N TYR A 276 -3.89 -6.21 14.26
CA TYR A 276 -4.91 -7.03 13.59
C TYR A 276 -5.31 -8.24 14.45
N GLN A 277 -4.40 -8.81 15.27
CA GLN A 277 -4.76 -9.87 16.19
C GLN A 277 -5.77 -9.41 17.25
N ALA A 278 -5.63 -8.19 17.78
CA ALA A 278 -6.52 -7.66 18.81
C ALA A 278 -7.94 -7.35 18.31
N MET A 279 -8.14 -7.10 17.02
CA MET A 279 -9.44 -6.72 16.42
C MET A 279 -10.42 -7.91 16.37
N ASP A 280 -11.71 -7.64 16.28
CA ASP A 280 -12.76 -8.59 15.94
C ASP A 280 -13.26 -8.39 14.53
N LEU A 281 -13.42 -7.14 14.09
CA LEU A 281 -13.78 -6.77 12.72
C LEU A 281 -12.85 -5.66 12.20
N PHE A 282 -12.62 -5.68 10.90
CA PHE A 282 -11.91 -4.65 10.18
C PHE A 282 -12.86 -3.79 9.34
N LEU A 283 -12.76 -2.47 9.42
CA LEU A 283 -13.64 -1.53 8.74
C LEU A 283 -12.86 -0.71 7.70
N LEU A 284 -13.36 -0.62 6.48
CA LEU A 284 -12.74 0.15 5.39
C LEU A 284 -13.80 0.96 4.61
N PRO A 285 -14.27 2.10 5.14
CA PRO A 285 -15.28 2.94 4.50
C PRO A 285 -14.68 3.94 3.49
N SER A 286 -13.58 3.57 2.84
CA SER A 286 -12.86 4.44 1.89
C SER A 286 -13.73 4.88 0.73
N PHE A 287 -13.58 6.11 0.28
CA PHE A 287 -14.25 6.62 -0.93
C PHE A 287 -13.74 5.95 -2.21
N PHE A 288 -12.48 5.56 -2.25
CA PHE A 288 -11.86 4.84 -3.37
C PHE A 288 -10.55 4.19 -2.93
N GLU A 289 -10.21 3.05 -3.55
CA GLU A 289 -8.93 2.35 -3.38
C GLU A 289 -8.47 1.79 -4.74
N GLY A 290 -7.15 1.73 -4.94
CA GLY A 290 -6.58 1.02 -6.08
C GLY A 290 -6.60 -0.49 -5.86
N LEU A 291 -5.80 -0.96 -4.90
CA LEU A 291 -5.84 -2.32 -4.32
C LEU A 291 -5.43 -2.17 -2.85
N PRO A 292 -6.37 -2.16 -1.90
CA PRO A 292 -6.08 -1.87 -0.50
C PRO A 292 -5.33 -3.03 0.17
N GLY A 293 -4.02 -2.89 0.37
CA GLY A 293 -3.19 -3.87 1.05
C GLY A 293 -3.67 -4.18 2.47
N VAL A 294 -4.20 -3.17 3.17
CA VAL A 294 -4.77 -3.32 4.53
C VAL A 294 -5.98 -4.26 4.59
N LEU A 295 -6.75 -4.36 3.49
CA LEU A 295 -7.85 -5.33 3.39
C LEU A 295 -7.31 -6.75 3.18
N VAL A 296 -6.23 -6.90 2.44
CA VAL A 296 -5.53 -8.19 2.27
C VAL A 296 -4.93 -8.64 3.60
N GLU A 297 -4.29 -7.72 4.34
CA GLU A 297 -3.75 -7.96 5.69
C GLU A 297 -4.84 -8.40 6.69
N ALA A 298 -5.99 -7.71 6.68
CA ALA A 298 -7.12 -8.06 7.54
C ALA A 298 -7.69 -9.45 7.22
N GLN A 299 -7.82 -9.80 5.94
CA GLN A 299 -8.24 -11.13 5.51
C GLN A 299 -7.22 -12.20 5.92
N ALA A 300 -5.90 -11.93 5.78
CA ALA A 300 -4.85 -12.84 6.22
C ALA A 300 -4.90 -13.10 7.74
N ALA A 301 -5.30 -12.09 8.52
CA ALA A 301 -5.56 -12.22 9.95
C ALA A 301 -6.89 -12.94 10.27
N GLY A 302 -7.62 -13.44 9.28
CA GLY A 302 -8.91 -14.13 9.46
C GLY A 302 -10.03 -13.22 9.94
N LEU A 303 -9.94 -11.89 9.75
CA LEU A 303 -10.95 -10.93 10.19
C LEU A 303 -12.14 -10.86 9.23
N LYS A 304 -13.34 -10.75 9.78
CA LYS A 304 -14.48 -10.22 9.02
C LYS A 304 -14.20 -8.76 8.68
N CYS A 305 -14.43 -8.39 7.42
CA CYS A 305 -14.16 -7.07 6.89
C CYS A 305 -15.45 -6.45 6.35
N ILE A 306 -15.79 -5.25 6.83
CA ILE A 306 -16.88 -4.46 6.26
C ILE A 306 -16.25 -3.30 5.47
N VAL A 307 -16.56 -3.25 4.19
CA VAL A 307 -15.84 -2.46 3.20
C VAL A 307 -16.83 -1.64 2.37
N SER A 308 -16.47 -0.42 2.01
CA SER A 308 -17.24 0.38 1.07
C SER A 308 -17.40 -0.33 -0.28
N ASP A 309 -18.59 -0.28 -0.86
CA ASP A 309 -18.89 -0.82 -2.19
C ASP A 309 -18.20 -0.07 -3.35
N THR A 310 -17.60 1.09 -3.05
CA THR A 310 -16.72 1.84 -3.97
C THR A 310 -15.31 1.26 -4.09
N VAL A 311 -14.93 0.36 -3.17
CA VAL A 311 -13.62 -0.33 -3.18
C VAL A 311 -13.66 -1.51 -4.14
N THR A 312 -12.58 -1.68 -4.92
CA THR A 312 -12.49 -2.79 -5.88
C THR A 312 -12.61 -4.16 -5.22
N LYS A 313 -13.37 -5.06 -5.85
CA LYS A 313 -13.50 -6.45 -5.42
C LYS A 313 -12.25 -7.30 -5.73
N GLU A 314 -11.30 -6.79 -6.49
CA GLU A 314 -10.03 -7.48 -6.78
C GLU A 314 -9.19 -7.77 -5.51
N ALA A 315 -9.43 -7.02 -4.42
CA ALA A 315 -8.78 -7.27 -3.12
C ALA A 315 -9.47 -8.35 -2.27
N GLN A 316 -10.60 -8.90 -2.73
CA GLN A 316 -11.33 -9.95 -2.02
C GLN A 316 -10.70 -11.32 -2.34
N ALA A 317 -9.99 -11.88 -1.38
CA ALA A 317 -9.39 -13.20 -1.46
C ALA A 317 -10.20 -14.29 -0.74
N THR A 318 -11.12 -13.88 0.14
CA THR A 318 -11.89 -14.77 1.02
C THR A 318 -13.37 -14.39 1.03
N ASP A 319 -14.21 -15.24 1.64
CA ASP A 319 -15.64 -14.96 1.93
C ASP A 319 -15.85 -14.05 3.14
N LEU A 320 -14.78 -13.53 3.73
CA LEU A 320 -14.84 -12.71 4.95
C LEU A 320 -15.20 -11.24 4.67
N VAL A 321 -15.35 -10.83 3.42
CA VAL A 321 -15.57 -9.43 3.03
C VAL A 321 -17.04 -9.17 2.71
N THR A 322 -17.63 -8.22 3.42
CA THR A 322 -18.97 -7.68 3.17
C THR A 322 -18.87 -6.27 2.63
N TYR A 323 -19.50 -6.02 1.48
CA TYR A 323 -19.53 -4.69 0.86
C TYR A 323 -20.82 -3.95 1.22
N LEU A 324 -20.69 -2.71 1.68
CA LEU A 324 -21.82 -1.83 2.00
C LEU A 324 -21.63 -0.43 1.42
N SER A 325 -22.73 0.21 1.05
CA SER A 325 -22.69 1.60 0.62
C SER A 325 -22.32 2.54 1.76
N ILE A 326 -21.51 3.55 1.44
CA ILE A 326 -21.17 4.67 2.32
C ILE A 326 -22.10 5.88 2.13
N GLU A 327 -23.04 5.80 1.20
CA GLU A 327 -24.08 6.84 0.99
C GLU A 327 -25.26 6.68 1.95
N GLY A 328 -25.34 5.54 2.64
CA GLY A 328 -26.39 5.24 3.61
C GLY A 328 -26.09 5.74 5.03
N ALA A 329 -27.09 5.57 5.91
CA ALA A 329 -26.96 5.89 7.32
C ALA A 329 -25.90 5.00 8.01
N ALA A 330 -25.16 5.56 8.96
CA ALA A 330 -24.14 4.86 9.73
C ALA A 330 -24.69 3.64 10.51
N GLU A 331 -25.95 3.69 10.88
CA GLU A 331 -26.69 2.61 11.56
C GLU A 331 -26.74 1.31 10.74
N VAL A 332 -26.74 1.40 9.39
CA VAL A 332 -26.73 0.20 8.52
C VAL A 332 -25.41 -0.57 8.70
N TRP A 333 -24.29 0.14 8.74
CA TRP A 333 -22.98 -0.45 9.02
C TRP A 333 -22.92 -0.99 10.46
N ALA A 334 -23.44 -0.23 11.43
CA ALA A 334 -23.47 -0.65 12.84
C ALA A 334 -24.25 -1.96 13.02
N GLN A 335 -25.40 -2.11 12.39
CA GLN A 335 -26.20 -3.34 12.45
C GLN A 335 -25.43 -4.53 11.85
N GLU A 336 -24.78 -4.37 10.72
CA GLU A 336 -23.98 -5.43 10.11
C GLU A 336 -22.75 -5.81 10.96
N ILE A 337 -22.08 -4.81 11.59
CA ILE A 337 -21.00 -5.03 12.57
C ILE A 337 -21.50 -5.92 13.73
N LEU A 338 -22.62 -5.55 14.34
CA LEU A 338 -23.18 -6.27 15.48
C LEU A 338 -23.62 -7.71 15.13
N LYS A 339 -24.15 -7.90 13.94
CA LYS A 339 -24.50 -9.22 13.41
C LYS A 339 -23.30 -10.14 13.26
N GLN A 340 -22.13 -9.58 12.87
CA GLN A 340 -20.90 -10.32 12.63
C GLN A 340 -19.97 -10.40 13.86
N ALA A 341 -20.30 -9.74 14.98
CA ALA A 341 -19.44 -9.58 16.14
C ALA A 341 -19.01 -10.91 16.82
N ASN A 342 -19.80 -11.97 16.67
CA ASN A 342 -19.52 -13.28 17.28
C ASN A 342 -18.81 -14.26 16.33
N TYR A 343 -18.24 -13.78 15.25
CA TYR A 343 -17.49 -14.62 14.31
C TYR A 343 -16.24 -15.22 14.96
N VAL A 344 -16.02 -16.52 14.78
CA VAL A 344 -14.80 -17.20 15.18
C VAL A 344 -13.81 -17.20 14.02
N ARG A 345 -12.62 -16.67 14.23
CA ARG A 345 -11.59 -16.58 13.21
C ARG A 345 -11.11 -17.95 12.76
N ARG A 346 -10.72 -18.04 11.49
CA ARG A 346 -10.11 -19.21 10.87
C ARG A 346 -8.81 -18.84 10.16
N ASP A 347 -7.96 -19.81 9.90
CA ASP A 347 -6.81 -19.64 9.02
C ASP A 347 -7.28 -19.48 7.56
N THR A 348 -6.78 -18.43 6.92
CA THR A 348 -7.09 -18.06 5.54
C THR A 348 -5.86 -18.04 4.64
N ALA A 349 -4.69 -18.46 5.15
CA ALA A 349 -3.43 -18.37 4.42
C ALA A 349 -3.46 -19.09 3.06
N GLY A 350 -4.13 -20.25 3.00
CA GLY A 350 -4.31 -20.99 1.74
C GLY A 350 -5.09 -20.22 0.69
N GLU A 351 -6.15 -19.53 1.09
CA GLU A 351 -7.00 -18.71 0.20
C GLU A 351 -6.23 -17.50 -0.33
N LEU A 352 -5.48 -16.80 0.54
CA LEU A 352 -4.64 -15.66 0.15
C LEU A 352 -3.54 -16.07 -0.84
N LYS A 353 -2.89 -17.22 -0.62
CA LYS A 353 -1.89 -17.79 -1.52
C LYS A 353 -2.50 -18.14 -2.88
N ALA A 354 -3.64 -18.82 -2.89
CA ALA A 354 -4.35 -19.19 -4.12
C ALA A 354 -4.80 -17.96 -4.93
N ALA A 355 -5.19 -16.87 -4.24
CA ALA A 355 -5.54 -15.60 -4.86
C ALA A 355 -4.33 -14.75 -5.30
N GLY A 356 -3.09 -15.21 -5.06
CA GLY A 356 -1.86 -14.54 -5.49
C GLY A 356 -1.42 -13.37 -4.59
N PHE A 357 -1.89 -13.33 -3.34
CA PHE A 357 -1.56 -12.27 -2.39
C PHE A 357 -0.42 -12.62 -1.43
N ASP A 358 0.26 -13.74 -1.62
CA ASP A 358 1.41 -14.12 -0.81
C ASP A 358 2.73 -13.75 -1.47
N VAL A 359 3.55 -12.98 -0.77
CA VAL A 359 4.82 -12.47 -1.29
C VAL A 359 5.85 -13.57 -1.54
N SER A 360 5.87 -14.63 -0.73
CA SER A 360 6.79 -15.73 -0.92
C SER A 360 6.52 -16.47 -2.24
N SER A 361 5.24 -16.63 -2.58
CA SER A 361 4.82 -17.19 -3.87
C SER A 361 5.16 -16.29 -5.06
N GLN A 362 5.10 -14.95 -4.88
CA GLN A 362 5.47 -14.00 -5.92
C GLN A 362 6.98 -13.84 -6.09
N ALA A 363 7.75 -14.01 -5.02
CA ALA A 363 9.20 -13.79 -5.00
C ALA A 363 9.93 -14.63 -6.05
N GLU A 364 9.56 -15.90 -6.21
CA GLU A 364 10.15 -16.77 -7.24
C GLU A 364 9.83 -16.28 -8.67
N GLY A 365 8.63 -15.75 -8.90
CA GLY A 365 8.26 -15.14 -10.17
C GLY A 365 9.09 -13.89 -10.49
N TYR A 366 9.31 -13.04 -9.50
CA TYR A 366 10.19 -11.86 -9.61
C TYR A 366 11.65 -12.26 -9.78
N ARG A 367 12.13 -13.27 -9.01
CA ARG A 367 13.49 -13.80 -9.13
C ARG A 367 13.77 -14.22 -10.57
N ARG A 368 12.93 -15.09 -11.15
CA ARG A 368 13.06 -15.52 -12.55
C ARG A 368 13.02 -14.35 -13.53
N PHE A 369 12.15 -13.37 -13.30
CA PHE A 369 12.06 -12.18 -14.14
C PHE A 369 13.31 -11.31 -14.07
N TYR A 370 13.92 -11.14 -12.89
CA TYR A 370 15.11 -10.30 -12.74
C TYR A 370 16.39 -10.97 -13.24
N LEU A 371 16.48 -12.30 -13.11
CA LEU A 371 17.63 -13.06 -13.60
C LEU A 371 17.63 -13.20 -15.13
N GLY A 372 16.47 -13.14 -15.80
CA GLY A 372 16.29 -13.22 -17.25
C GLY A 372 15.81 -14.56 -17.67
#